data_c80e5c48cda1a4fe07638f37341398d8
#
_entry.id   c80e5c48cda1a4fe07638f37341398d8
#
_cell.length_a   1.000
_cell.length_b   1.000
_cell.length_c   1.000
_cell.angle_alpha   90.00
_cell.angle_beta   90.00
_cell.angle_gamma   90.00
#
_symmetry.space_group_name_H-M   'P 1'
#
loop_
_entity.id
_entity.type
_entity.pdbx_description
1 polymer ?
#
loop_
_entity_poly.entity_id
_entity_poly.type
_entity_poly.pdbx_seq_one_letter_code
_entity_poly.pdbx_strand_id
1 'polypeptide(L)'
;IASATAISSPLKGSPVADLIISAQGTPLEQPLVGLINFGSKAIVWAQQQNPNSLPHDALGAGKSLSQAGSKAFAQKYPLGMPKTSCGEGLAKENGVYFYSFSGNSTLTNILDPDSLLGATGLLMQAPNDNDGLVSRCSAKYGKTVRDNYNWNHLDVINQFFGLRSIFAPDPVDVYRQHANRLKLQGL
;
A
#
# COMPACT_ATOMS: atom_id res chain seq x y z
N ILE A 1 -4.57 -4.53 21.59
CA ILE A 1 -4.71 -3.61 20.42
C ILE A 1 -6.08 -2.98 20.49
N ALA A 2 -6.16 -1.65 20.52
CA ALA A 2 -7.42 -0.91 20.58
C ALA A 2 -7.92 -0.51 19.18
N SER A 3 -7.01 -0.27 18.25
CA SER A 3 -7.34 0.00 16.85
C SER A 3 -6.27 -0.52 15.89
N ALA A 4 -6.66 -0.79 14.65
CA ALA A 4 -5.78 -1.08 13.53
C ALA A 4 -6.21 -0.26 12.32
N THR A 5 -5.23 0.37 11.65
CA THR A 5 -5.47 1.19 10.46
C THR A 5 -4.58 0.70 9.32
N ALA A 6 -5.20 0.31 8.23
CA ALA A 6 -4.52 -0.06 7.00
C ALA A 6 -4.38 1.17 6.10
N ILE A 7 -3.17 1.39 5.61
CA ILE A 7 -2.85 2.54 4.75
C ILE A 7 -2.28 1.98 3.46
N SER A 8 -3.01 2.14 2.36
CA SER A 8 -2.65 1.59 1.03
C SER A 8 -2.17 0.13 1.09
N SER A 9 -2.69 -0.65 2.03
CA SER A 9 -2.21 -2.00 2.31
C SER A 9 -2.87 -3.01 1.35
N PRO A 10 -2.11 -3.93 0.73
CA PRO A 10 -2.65 -4.91 -0.22
C PRO A 10 -3.35 -6.08 0.50
N LEU A 11 -4.42 -5.79 1.24
CA LEU A 11 -5.13 -6.79 2.06
C LEU A 11 -5.83 -7.89 1.25
N LYS A 12 -6.06 -7.63 -0.04
CA LYS A 12 -6.55 -8.62 -1.01
C LYS A 12 -5.51 -8.94 -2.09
N GLY A 13 -4.26 -8.56 -1.84
CA GLY A 13 -3.12 -8.76 -2.71
C GLY A 13 -2.90 -7.64 -3.72
N SER A 14 -1.73 -7.69 -4.35
CA SER A 14 -1.27 -6.80 -5.40
C SER A 14 -0.97 -7.57 -6.67
N PRO A 15 -1.53 -7.18 -7.82
CA PRO A 15 -1.16 -7.78 -9.12
C PRO A 15 0.34 -7.62 -9.44
N VAL A 16 0.98 -6.58 -8.93
CA VAL A 16 2.44 -6.39 -9.08
C VAL A 16 3.20 -7.48 -8.32
N ALA A 17 2.74 -7.86 -7.12
CA ALA A 17 3.32 -8.97 -6.37
C ALA A 17 3.12 -10.32 -7.10
N ASP A 18 1.95 -10.54 -7.70
CA ASP A 18 1.69 -11.73 -8.53
C ASP A 18 2.61 -11.78 -9.76
N LEU A 19 2.89 -10.62 -10.40
CA LEU A 19 3.83 -10.52 -11.51
C LEU A 19 5.24 -10.96 -11.09
N ILE A 20 5.72 -10.50 -9.93
CA ILE A 20 7.04 -10.88 -9.39
C ILE A 20 7.12 -12.41 -9.23
N ILE A 21 6.08 -13.00 -8.65
CA ILE A 21 6.03 -14.45 -8.43
C ILE A 21 5.96 -15.21 -9.75
N SER A 22 5.17 -14.75 -10.72
CA SER A 22 5.04 -15.39 -12.03
C SER A 22 6.32 -15.31 -12.87
N ALA A 23 7.18 -14.33 -12.60
CA ALA A 23 8.46 -14.18 -13.27
C ALA A 23 9.53 -15.16 -12.77
N GLN A 24 9.30 -15.87 -11.65
CA GLN A 24 10.27 -16.84 -11.11
C GLN A 24 10.62 -17.93 -12.17
N GLY A 25 11.91 -18.20 -12.31
CA GLY A 25 12.44 -19.15 -13.27
C GLY A 25 12.41 -18.67 -14.72
N THR A 26 11.99 -17.44 -14.98
CA THR A 26 12.00 -16.83 -16.32
C THR A 26 13.16 -15.83 -16.46
N PRO A 27 13.55 -15.44 -17.68
CA PRO A 27 14.56 -14.39 -17.90
C PRO A 27 14.19 -13.02 -17.29
N LEU A 28 12.90 -12.78 -16.95
CA LEU A 28 12.41 -11.56 -16.35
C LEU A 28 12.58 -11.51 -14.84
N GLU A 29 12.89 -12.61 -14.17
CA GLU A 29 13.03 -12.68 -12.72
C GLU A 29 14.09 -11.70 -12.20
N GLN A 30 15.32 -11.82 -12.71
CA GLN A 30 16.44 -11.01 -12.21
C GLN A 30 16.25 -9.51 -12.43
N PRO A 31 15.79 -9.03 -13.59
CA PRO A 31 15.45 -7.60 -13.77
C PRO A 31 14.38 -7.10 -12.81
N LEU A 32 13.29 -7.84 -12.59
CA LEU A 32 12.21 -7.44 -11.69
C LEU A 32 12.65 -7.41 -10.22
N VAL A 33 13.32 -8.46 -9.76
CA VAL A 33 13.89 -8.55 -8.40
C VAL A 33 14.90 -7.43 -8.18
N GLY A 34 15.78 -7.18 -9.17
CA GLY A 34 16.76 -6.11 -9.12
C GLY A 34 16.12 -4.72 -8.98
N LEU A 35 15.07 -4.44 -9.76
CA LEU A 35 14.34 -3.17 -9.69
C LEU A 35 13.69 -2.96 -8.32
N ILE A 36 13.05 -3.97 -7.75
CA ILE A 36 12.38 -3.89 -6.45
C ILE A 36 13.39 -3.73 -5.32
N ASN A 37 14.47 -4.50 -5.34
CA ASN A 37 15.54 -4.37 -4.36
C ASN A 37 16.22 -2.99 -4.44
N PHE A 38 16.40 -2.45 -5.64
CA PHE A 38 16.90 -1.08 -5.82
C PHE A 38 15.92 -0.05 -5.23
N GLY A 39 14.63 -0.15 -5.54
CA GLY A 39 13.60 0.73 -5.01
C GLY A 39 13.52 0.68 -3.47
N SER A 40 13.55 -0.51 -2.88
CA SER A 40 13.53 -0.66 -1.43
C SER A 40 14.77 -0.07 -0.75
N LYS A 41 15.96 -0.23 -1.34
CA LYS A 41 17.19 0.40 -0.85
C LYS A 41 17.15 1.93 -0.96
N ALA A 42 16.59 2.46 -2.04
CA ALA A 42 16.42 3.91 -2.22
C ALA A 42 15.49 4.50 -1.15
N ILE A 43 14.39 3.82 -0.82
CA ILE A 43 13.48 4.23 0.26
C ILE A 43 14.21 4.25 1.62
N VAL A 44 14.93 3.18 1.95
CA VAL A 44 15.69 3.08 3.20
C VAL A 44 16.76 4.18 3.28
N TRP A 45 17.45 4.46 2.18
CA TRP A 45 18.41 5.56 2.11
C TRP A 45 17.74 6.93 2.31
N ALA A 46 16.60 7.18 1.66
CA ALA A 46 15.85 8.42 1.81
C ALA A 46 15.35 8.65 3.25
N GLN A 47 15.17 7.57 4.02
CA GLN A 47 14.85 7.62 5.45
C GLN A 47 16.10 7.80 6.35
N GLN A 48 17.25 8.10 5.78
CA GLN A 48 18.52 8.24 6.47
C GLN A 48 18.97 6.98 7.23
N GLN A 49 18.52 5.83 6.77
CA GLN A 49 18.90 4.52 7.30
C GLN A 49 20.00 3.89 6.42
N ASN A 50 20.76 2.96 6.99
CA ASN A 50 21.73 2.20 6.19
C ASN A 50 20.99 1.17 5.31
N PRO A 51 21.01 1.29 3.97
CA PRO A 51 20.29 0.38 3.09
C PRO A 51 20.83 -1.06 3.08
N ASN A 52 21.98 -1.30 3.68
CA ASN A 52 22.58 -2.64 3.80
C ASN A 52 22.37 -3.26 5.19
N SER A 53 21.71 -2.58 6.11
CA SER A 53 21.49 -3.06 7.48
C SER A 53 20.39 -4.12 7.59
N LEU A 54 19.48 -4.18 6.61
CA LEU A 54 18.35 -5.11 6.60
C LEU A 54 18.39 -5.98 5.34
N PRO A 55 17.98 -7.25 5.44
CA PRO A 55 17.85 -8.12 4.27
C PRO A 55 16.71 -7.61 3.36
N HIS A 56 16.92 -7.67 2.06
CA HIS A 56 15.91 -7.38 1.04
C HIS A 56 15.54 -8.69 0.35
N ASP A 57 14.29 -9.14 0.55
CA ASP A 57 13.75 -10.36 -0.07
C ASP A 57 12.49 -10.01 -0.87
N ALA A 58 12.70 -9.62 -2.14
CA ALA A 58 11.62 -9.27 -3.03
C ALA A 58 10.69 -10.46 -3.34
N LEU A 59 11.21 -11.69 -3.39
CA LEU A 59 10.39 -12.87 -3.65
C LEU A 59 9.55 -13.26 -2.43
N GLY A 60 10.12 -13.22 -1.23
CA GLY A 60 9.37 -13.43 0.00
C GLY A 60 8.29 -12.38 0.22
N ALA A 61 8.61 -11.11 -0.05
CA ALA A 61 7.63 -10.02 -0.05
C ALA A 61 6.53 -10.26 -1.10
N GLY A 62 6.91 -10.60 -2.34
CA GLY A 62 5.97 -10.93 -3.41
C GLY A 62 5.01 -12.06 -3.02
N LYS A 63 5.52 -13.16 -2.44
CA LYS A 63 4.68 -14.27 -1.96
C LYS A 63 3.67 -13.81 -0.91
N SER A 64 4.10 -13.00 0.05
CA SER A 64 3.23 -12.51 1.13
C SER A 64 2.17 -11.53 0.63
N LEU A 65 2.53 -10.66 -0.31
CA LEU A 65 1.69 -9.59 -0.84
C LEU A 65 0.91 -9.99 -2.11
N SER A 66 1.10 -11.21 -2.62
CA SER A 66 0.32 -11.76 -3.73
C SER A 66 -1.14 -11.94 -3.34
N GLN A 67 -2.04 -12.10 -4.34
CA GLN A 67 -3.45 -12.40 -4.06
C GLN A 67 -3.61 -13.69 -3.24
N ALA A 68 -2.80 -14.71 -3.53
CA ALA A 68 -2.82 -15.98 -2.78
C ALA A 68 -2.31 -15.80 -1.34
N GLY A 69 -1.21 -15.09 -1.14
CA GLY A 69 -0.64 -14.81 0.19
C GLY A 69 -1.58 -13.97 1.04
N SER A 70 -2.13 -12.89 0.48
CA SER A 70 -3.08 -12.02 1.18
C SER A 70 -4.39 -12.75 1.52
N LYS A 71 -4.88 -13.64 0.64
CA LYS A 71 -6.04 -14.49 0.93
C LYS A 71 -5.77 -15.43 2.10
N ALA A 72 -4.62 -16.08 2.14
CA ALA A 72 -4.22 -16.93 3.26
C ALA A 72 -4.10 -16.14 4.57
N PHE A 73 -3.53 -14.92 4.51
CA PHE A 73 -3.47 -14.03 5.66
C PHE A 73 -4.87 -13.63 6.16
N ALA A 74 -5.77 -13.22 5.26
CA ALA A 74 -7.13 -12.83 5.61
C ALA A 74 -7.95 -13.99 6.20
N GLN A 75 -7.72 -15.22 5.76
CA GLN A 75 -8.36 -16.41 6.36
C GLN A 75 -7.89 -16.64 7.80
N LYS A 76 -6.62 -16.39 8.08
CA LYS A 76 -6.04 -16.53 9.42
C LYS A 76 -6.41 -15.37 10.35
N TYR A 77 -6.54 -14.17 9.81
CA TYR A 77 -6.83 -12.94 10.55
C TYR A 77 -8.01 -12.18 9.92
N PRO A 78 -9.25 -12.67 10.10
CA PRO A 78 -10.40 -12.16 9.36
C PRO A 78 -10.99 -10.87 9.91
N LEU A 79 -10.60 -10.42 11.12
CA LEU A 79 -11.18 -9.24 11.75
C LEU A 79 -10.94 -7.97 10.90
N GLY A 80 -11.98 -7.18 10.72
CA GLY A 80 -11.95 -5.97 9.91
C GLY A 80 -11.93 -6.20 8.40
N MET A 81 -11.82 -7.47 7.94
CA MET A 81 -11.78 -7.77 6.49
C MET A 81 -13.15 -7.61 5.84
N PRO A 82 -13.23 -6.94 4.66
CA PRO A 82 -14.47 -6.86 3.90
C PRO A 82 -14.95 -8.23 3.42
N LYS A 83 -16.26 -8.43 3.42
CA LYS A 83 -16.90 -9.68 2.92
C LYS A 83 -17.07 -9.70 1.41
N THR A 84 -16.94 -8.55 0.74
CA THR A 84 -17.09 -8.40 -0.71
C THR A 84 -15.79 -7.92 -1.34
N SER A 85 -15.68 -8.02 -2.65
CA SER A 85 -14.45 -7.66 -3.39
C SER A 85 -14.03 -6.19 -3.19
N CYS A 86 -14.98 -5.27 -3.08
CA CYS A 86 -14.71 -3.83 -2.94
C CYS A 86 -15.53 -3.13 -1.83
N GLY A 87 -16.16 -3.90 -0.95
CA GLY A 87 -16.91 -3.34 0.18
C GLY A 87 -16.04 -2.93 1.35
N GLU A 88 -16.67 -2.36 2.37
CA GLU A 88 -16.04 -2.07 3.67
C GLU A 88 -16.11 -3.28 4.61
N GLY A 89 -15.18 -3.36 5.56
CA GLY A 89 -15.25 -4.26 6.70
C GLY A 89 -16.04 -3.65 7.86
N LEU A 90 -16.14 -4.37 8.97
CA LEU A 90 -16.75 -3.84 10.20
C LEU A 90 -15.84 -2.76 10.81
N ALA A 91 -16.42 -1.62 11.14
CA ALA A 91 -15.71 -0.51 11.78
C ALA A 91 -15.21 -0.86 13.19
N LYS A 92 -15.88 -1.82 13.87
CA LYS A 92 -15.50 -2.33 15.18
C LYS A 92 -15.86 -3.78 15.28
N GLU A 93 -14.93 -4.60 15.75
CA GLU A 93 -15.13 -6.04 15.95
C GLU A 93 -14.26 -6.50 17.14
N ASN A 94 -14.82 -7.29 18.04
CA ASN A 94 -14.15 -7.77 19.26
C ASN A 94 -13.46 -6.66 20.09
N GLY A 95 -14.08 -5.48 20.16
CA GLY A 95 -13.54 -4.34 20.90
C GLY A 95 -12.48 -3.52 20.17
N VAL A 96 -11.97 -3.98 19.02
CA VAL A 96 -10.95 -3.30 18.21
C VAL A 96 -11.61 -2.48 17.10
N TYR A 97 -11.14 -1.26 16.89
CA TYR A 97 -11.57 -0.43 15.77
C TYR A 97 -10.69 -0.64 14.55
N PHE A 98 -11.31 -0.71 13.38
CA PHE A 98 -10.63 -0.97 12.10
C PHE A 98 -10.90 0.15 11.10
N TYR A 99 -9.83 0.65 10.48
CA TYR A 99 -9.88 1.74 9.52
C TYR A 99 -9.00 1.47 8.32
N SER A 100 -9.32 2.10 7.19
CA SER A 100 -8.41 2.19 6.05
C SER A 100 -8.49 3.54 5.36
N PHE A 101 -7.39 3.90 4.70
CA PHE A 101 -7.35 4.94 3.69
C PHE A 101 -6.26 4.66 2.66
N SER A 102 -6.45 5.16 1.43
CA SER A 102 -5.52 4.91 0.33
C SER A 102 -5.54 6.03 -0.70
N GLY A 103 -4.50 6.06 -1.53
CA GLY A 103 -4.46 6.79 -2.77
C GLY A 103 -5.13 6.03 -3.92
N ASN A 104 -5.36 6.74 -5.01
CA ASN A 104 -5.82 6.17 -6.27
C ASN A 104 -5.21 6.87 -7.49
N SER A 105 -4.06 7.45 -7.34
CA SER A 105 -3.27 8.07 -8.41
C SER A 105 -1.95 7.35 -8.58
N THR A 106 -1.49 7.22 -9.81
CA THR A 106 -0.24 6.51 -10.12
C THR A 106 0.89 7.47 -10.50
N LEU A 107 0.53 8.63 -11.05
CA LEU A 107 1.46 9.68 -11.43
C LEU A 107 1.00 10.98 -10.77
N THR A 108 1.67 11.41 -9.72
CA THR A 108 1.29 12.56 -8.90
C THR A 108 2.20 13.75 -9.11
N ASN A 109 3.48 13.51 -9.42
CA ASN A 109 4.46 14.55 -9.73
C ASN A 109 5.53 13.99 -10.67
N ILE A 110 5.72 14.61 -11.85
CA ILE A 110 6.69 14.16 -12.86
C ILE A 110 8.17 14.34 -12.43
N LEU A 111 8.42 15.15 -11.42
CA LEU A 111 9.77 15.36 -10.87
C LEU A 111 10.10 14.36 -9.76
N ASP A 112 9.13 13.53 -9.38
CA ASP A 112 9.28 12.55 -8.33
C ASP A 112 9.87 11.24 -8.88
N PRO A 113 10.93 10.68 -8.24
CA PRO A 113 11.47 9.38 -8.62
C PRO A 113 10.43 8.25 -8.59
N ASP A 114 9.36 8.39 -7.84
CA ASP A 114 8.28 7.41 -7.75
C ASP A 114 7.28 7.46 -8.92
N SER A 115 7.45 8.39 -9.85
CA SER A 115 6.69 8.43 -11.11
C SER A 115 6.76 7.10 -11.91
N LEU A 116 7.75 6.23 -11.60
CA LEU A 116 7.83 4.86 -12.11
C LEU A 116 6.59 4.02 -11.72
N LEU A 117 5.88 4.35 -10.64
CA LEU A 117 4.62 3.74 -10.25
C LEU A 117 3.50 3.93 -11.29
N GLY A 118 3.64 4.92 -12.18
CA GLY A 118 2.79 5.07 -13.34
C GLY A 118 2.81 3.84 -14.25
N ALA A 119 3.99 3.28 -14.48
CA ALA A 119 4.15 2.08 -15.32
C ALA A 119 3.54 0.84 -14.65
N THR A 120 3.76 0.63 -13.35
CA THR A 120 3.18 -0.50 -12.62
C THR A 120 1.66 -0.38 -12.50
N GLY A 121 1.15 0.83 -12.32
CA GLY A 121 -0.29 1.09 -12.27
C GLY A 121 -1.03 0.74 -13.56
N LEU A 122 -0.38 0.87 -14.72
CA LEU A 122 -0.94 0.46 -16.01
C LEU A 122 -1.07 -1.06 -16.16
N LEU A 123 -0.30 -1.85 -15.41
CA LEU A 123 -0.40 -3.31 -15.40
C LEU A 123 -1.61 -3.82 -14.60
N MET A 124 -2.26 -2.96 -13.86
CA MET A 124 -3.44 -3.32 -13.08
C MET A 124 -4.71 -3.29 -13.94
N GLN A 125 -5.66 -4.17 -13.65
CA GLN A 125 -6.94 -4.26 -14.37
C GLN A 125 -7.81 -3.01 -14.27
N ALA A 126 -7.54 -2.15 -13.29
CA ALA A 126 -8.21 -0.85 -13.11
C ALA A 126 -7.15 0.26 -13.03
N PRO A 127 -6.60 0.72 -14.17
CA PRO A 127 -5.45 1.62 -14.20
C PRO A 127 -5.73 2.99 -13.55
N ASN A 128 -7.00 3.41 -13.45
CA ASN A 128 -7.41 4.67 -12.83
C ASN A 128 -7.99 4.50 -11.41
N ASP A 129 -7.80 3.35 -10.79
CA ASP A 129 -8.37 3.02 -9.48
C ASP A 129 -7.36 2.27 -8.60
N ASN A 130 -6.09 2.70 -8.68
CA ASN A 130 -4.98 2.18 -7.91
C ASN A 130 -3.94 3.28 -7.64
N ASP A 131 -3.04 3.02 -6.72
CA ASP A 131 -1.95 3.92 -6.32
C ASP A 131 -0.59 3.54 -6.94
N GLY A 132 -0.58 2.69 -7.96
CA GLY A 132 0.60 2.16 -8.63
C GLY A 132 1.02 0.76 -8.17
N LEU A 133 0.69 0.35 -6.95
CA LEU A 133 1.00 -0.98 -6.40
C LEU A 133 -0.23 -1.71 -5.85
N VAL A 134 -1.24 -0.99 -5.39
CA VAL A 134 -2.41 -1.55 -4.71
C VAL A 134 -3.68 -0.93 -5.30
N SER A 135 -4.66 -1.75 -5.63
CA SER A 135 -5.96 -1.25 -6.05
C SER A 135 -6.76 -0.72 -4.85
N ARG A 136 -7.59 0.27 -5.09
CA ARG A 136 -8.50 0.85 -4.10
C ARG A 136 -9.32 -0.22 -3.37
N CYS A 137 -9.82 -1.21 -4.09
CA CYS A 137 -10.59 -2.30 -3.50
C CYS A 137 -9.74 -3.24 -2.64
N SER A 138 -8.47 -3.45 -2.99
CA SER A 138 -7.54 -4.25 -2.19
C SER A 138 -7.16 -3.56 -0.89
N ALA A 139 -7.13 -2.23 -0.86
CA ALA A 139 -6.73 -1.45 0.31
C ALA A 139 -7.83 -1.30 1.38
N LYS A 140 -9.06 -1.73 1.12
CA LYS A 140 -10.18 -1.57 2.06
C LYS A 140 -10.08 -2.51 3.25
N TYR A 141 -10.26 -1.91 4.45
CA TYR A 141 -10.20 -2.58 5.73
C TYR A 141 -11.04 -1.83 6.76
N GLY A 142 -11.88 -2.52 7.52
CA GLY A 142 -12.77 -1.86 8.46
C GLY A 142 -13.58 -0.75 7.79
N LYS A 143 -13.70 0.38 8.47
CA LYS A 143 -14.30 1.60 7.90
C LYS A 143 -13.29 2.32 7.01
N THR A 144 -13.64 2.51 5.75
CA THR A 144 -12.88 3.35 4.84
C THR A 144 -13.04 4.82 5.22
N VAL A 145 -11.97 5.45 5.65
CA VAL A 145 -11.95 6.89 5.95
C VAL A 145 -12.00 7.67 4.66
N ARG A 146 -11.14 7.32 3.72
CA ARG A 146 -11.12 7.80 2.34
C ARG A 146 -10.24 6.87 1.50
N ASP A 147 -10.62 6.59 0.25
CA ASP A 147 -9.95 5.66 -0.65
C ASP A 147 -9.58 6.25 -2.01
N ASN A 148 -9.63 7.58 -2.11
CA ASN A 148 -9.41 8.32 -3.35
C ASN A 148 -8.59 9.60 -3.13
N TYR A 149 -7.58 9.54 -2.27
CA TYR A 149 -6.60 10.61 -2.22
C TYR A 149 -5.81 10.65 -3.54
N ASN A 150 -5.48 11.84 -4.02
CA ASN A 150 -4.62 12.01 -5.20
C ASN A 150 -3.14 11.74 -4.82
N TRP A 151 -2.89 10.54 -4.29
CA TRP A 151 -1.62 9.99 -3.86
C TRP A 151 -1.28 8.74 -4.65
N ASN A 152 -0.01 8.55 -4.94
CA ASN A 152 0.52 7.24 -5.28
C ASN A 152 0.89 6.44 -4.01
N HIS A 153 1.41 5.24 -4.19
CA HIS A 153 1.73 4.34 -3.08
C HIS A 153 2.81 4.87 -2.12
N LEU A 154 3.70 5.72 -2.59
CA LEU A 154 4.79 6.28 -1.77
C LEU A 154 4.44 7.65 -1.19
N ASP A 155 3.54 8.39 -1.84
CA ASP A 155 2.99 9.62 -1.29
C ASP A 155 2.30 9.37 0.06
N VAL A 156 1.61 8.23 0.22
CA VAL A 156 0.86 7.93 1.47
C VAL A 156 1.76 7.88 2.69
N ILE A 157 3.03 7.59 2.52
CA ILE A 157 4.05 7.57 3.58
C ILE A 157 5.00 8.77 3.49
N ASN A 158 4.60 9.81 2.76
CA ASN A 158 5.34 11.06 2.59
C ASN A 158 6.75 10.85 2.02
N GLN A 159 6.92 9.87 1.14
CA GLN A 159 8.20 9.59 0.52
C GLN A 159 8.53 10.53 -0.60
N PHE A 160 9.66 10.50 -1.00
CA PHE A 160 10.71 11.27 -1.63
C PHE A 160 10.52 12.76 -1.37
N PHE A 161 10.98 13.18 -0.16
CA PHE A 161 11.01 14.58 0.29
C PHE A 161 9.64 15.27 0.36
N GLY A 162 8.57 14.49 0.42
CA GLY A 162 7.19 14.99 0.44
C GLY A 162 6.72 15.55 -0.89
N LEU A 163 7.39 15.20 -2.00
CA LEU A 163 6.89 15.48 -3.34
C LEU A 163 5.59 14.70 -3.55
N ARG A 164 4.56 15.36 -4.04
CA ARG A 164 3.23 14.80 -4.30
C ARG A 164 2.46 15.72 -5.24
N SER A 165 1.26 15.33 -5.62
CA SER A 165 0.35 16.22 -6.35
C SER A 165 0.05 17.48 -5.54
N ILE A 166 0.08 18.63 -6.20
CA ILE A 166 -0.29 19.93 -5.59
C ILE A 166 -1.76 19.97 -5.13
N PHE A 167 -2.60 19.07 -5.65
CA PHE A 167 -4.01 18.93 -5.28
C PHE A 167 -4.25 17.88 -4.19
N ALA A 168 -3.19 17.20 -3.73
CA ALA A 168 -3.29 16.22 -2.67
C ALA A 168 -3.08 16.87 -1.29
N PRO A 169 -3.83 16.45 -0.26
CA PRO A 169 -3.54 16.87 1.11
C PRO A 169 -2.17 16.35 1.55
N ASP A 170 -1.62 17.00 2.57
CA ASP A 170 -0.41 16.48 3.23
C ASP A 170 -0.73 15.18 3.96
N PRO A 171 -0.02 14.06 3.69
CA PRO A 171 -0.24 12.81 4.40
C PRO A 171 -0.05 12.97 5.92
N VAL A 172 0.90 13.78 6.35
CA VAL A 172 1.14 14.04 7.79
C VAL A 172 -0.08 14.66 8.44
N ASP A 173 -0.76 15.60 7.76
CA ASP A 173 -1.98 16.20 8.27
C ASP A 173 -3.14 15.18 8.32
N VAL A 174 -3.22 14.29 7.35
CA VAL A 174 -4.22 13.21 7.37
C VAL A 174 -3.96 12.24 8.53
N TYR A 175 -2.70 11.90 8.83
CA TYR A 175 -2.34 11.10 10.00
C TYR A 175 -2.70 11.81 11.31
N ARG A 176 -2.43 13.11 11.44
CA ARG A 176 -2.83 13.91 12.62
C ARG A 176 -4.34 13.93 12.81
N GLN A 177 -5.09 14.11 11.72
CA GLN A 177 -6.56 14.05 11.76
C GLN A 177 -7.06 12.66 12.17
N HIS A 178 -6.40 11.59 11.72
CA HIS A 178 -6.75 10.24 12.11
C HIS A 178 -6.42 9.97 13.58
N ALA A 179 -5.27 10.40 14.07
CA ALA A 179 -4.92 10.33 15.50
C ALA A 179 -5.96 11.05 16.36
N ASN A 180 -6.40 12.25 15.95
CA ASN A 180 -7.46 12.96 16.64
C ASN A 180 -8.81 12.21 16.59
N ARG A 181 -9.14 11.54 15.47
CA ARG A 181 -10.32 10.66 15.38
C ARG A 181 -10.27 9.55 16.42
N LEU A 182 -9.13 8.91 16.58
CA LEU A 182 -8.94 7.84 17.57
C LEU A 182 -9.08 8.39 18.99
N LYS A 183 -8.44 9.52 19.29
CA LYS A 183 -8.57 10.21 20.58
C LYS A 183 -10.03 10.53 20.92
N LEU A 184 -10.83 11.00 19.97
CA LEU A 184 -12.26 11.31 20.18
C LEU A 184 -13.10 10.04 20.43
N GLN A 185 -12.58 8.87 20.16
CA GLN A 185 -13.19 7.58 20.48
C GLN A 185 -12.70 6.97 21.80
N GLY A 186 -11.88 7.72 22.55
CA GLY A 186 -11.32 7.27 23.82
C GLY A 186 -10.12 6.32 23.68
N LEU A 187 -9.41 6.39 22.54
CA LEU A 187 -8.22 5.58 22.23
C LEU A 187 -6.92 6.37 22.38
#